data_50499865272ea2c9da3ab61eb12ae210
#
_entry.id   50499865272ea2c9da3ab61eb12ae210
#
_cell.length_a   1.000
_cell.length_b   1.000
_cell.length_c   1.000
_cell.angle_alpha   90.00
_cell.angle_beta   90.00
_cell.angle_gamma   90.00
#
_symmetry.space_group_name_H-M   'P 1'
#
loop_
_entity.id
_entity.type
_entity.pdbx_description
1 polymer ?
#
loop_
_entity_poly.entity_id
_entity_poly.type
_entity_poly.pdbx_seq_one_letter_code
_entity_poly.pdbx_strand_id
1 'polypeptide(L)'
;MVFPLLARSGAIWTSILGTFFVKAKNDQENPLAPLMRGFIISAVAAMVIFMGLSVFLLNEPKAGLAAVLGIIAMLGVLFITKYYTGPGEKPIREIAKASTTGAGTNIITGLALGMESTIPTVIVVCLAILGGYTLIGFYGIALAGMGMLATTGIIMSLDTFGPIADNAQGIAEMGGLTKGTAAKVTGDLDAVGNTTKALTKGFAIASAAVAACFFTDTSENEKVSSPSFHAPALWMDCAVSPNLATSLIPCGRSP
;
A
#
# COMPACT_ATOMS: atom_id res chain seq x y z
N MET A 1 9.62 -14.73 -17.93
CA MET A 1 8.52 -15.28 -17.10
C MET A 1 9.00 -15.83 -15.75
N VAL A 2 10.14 -16.53 -15.67
CA VAL A 2 10.62 -17.17 -14.41
C VAL A 2 11.01 -16.15 -13.32
N PHE A 3 11.67 -15.04 -13.67
CA PHE A 3 12.12 -14.03 -12.71
C PHE A 3 10.98 -13.44 -11.84
N PRO A 4 9.86 -12.94 -12.39
CA PRO A 4 8.77 -12.41 -11.57
C PRO A 4 8.18 -13.43 -10.60
N LEU A 5 8.08 -14.70 -11.00
CA LEU A 5 7.55 -15.77 -10.14
C LEU A 5 8.48 -16.05 -8.96
N LEU A 6 9.78 -16.18 -9.21
CA LEU A 6 10.77 -16.41 -8.15
C LEU A 6 10.93 -15.19 -7.23
N ALA A 7 10.90 -13.97 -7.79
CA ALA A 7 10.93 -12.74 -7.01
C ALA A 7 9.72 -12.64 -6.08
N ARG A 8 8.51 -12.94 -6.57
CA ARG A 8 7.29 -12.98 -5.75
C ARG A 8 7.32 -14.07 -4.69
N SER A 9 7.83 -15.24 -5.01
CA SER A 9 8.05 -16.30 -4.04
C SER A 9 9.03 -15.85 -2.93
N GLY A 10 10.15 -15.24 -3.32
CA GLY A 10 11.09 -14.64 -2.37
C GLY A 10 10.46 -13.56 -1.48
N ALA A 11 9.57 -12.73 -2.04
CA ALA A 11 8.86 -11.68 -1.30
C ALA A 11 7.94 -12.23 -0.20
N ILE A 12 7.37 -13.42 -0.37
CA ILE A 12 6.59 -14.09 0.68
C ILE A 12 7.50 -14.42 1.87
N TRP A 13 8.67 -14.98 1.61
CA TRP A 13 9.64 -15.30 2.65
C TRP A 13 10.13 -14.07 3.40
N THR A 14 10.37 -12.94 2.69
CA THR A 14 10.77 -11.68 3.35
C THR A 14 9.66 -11.12 4.22
N SER A 15 8.39 -11.26 3.83
CA SER A 15 7.25 -10.84 4.64
C SER A 15 7.14 -11.68 5.92
N ILE A 16 7.28 -13.00 5.83
CA ILE A 16 7.32 -13.89 7.00
C ILE A 16 8.49 -13.52 7.91
N LEU A 17 9.67 -13.29 7.34
CA LEU A 17 10.87 -12.88 8.10
C LEU A 17 10.62 -11.55 8.82
N GLY A 18 9.98 -10.58 8.15
CA GLY A 18 9.63 -9.29 8.73
C GLY A 18 8.75 -9.39 9.98
N THR A 19 7.81 -10.35 10.02
CA THR A 19 6.92 -10.53 11.17
C THR A 19 7.65 -10.91 12.44
N PHE A 20 8.75 -11.67 12.37
CA PHE A 20 9.56 -12.02 13.53
C PHE A 20 10.23 -10.82 14.21
N PHE A 21 10.40 -9.72 13.49
CA PHE A 21 10.98 -8.47 14.00
C PHE A 21 9.93 -7.49 14.53
N VAL A 22 8.64 -7.81 14.42
CA VAL A 22 7.55 -7.04 15.02
C VAL A 22 7.47 -7.36 16.50
N LYS A 23 8.38 -6.79 17.28
CA LYS A 23 8.44 -6.96 18.75
C LYS A 23 8.63 -5.58 19.39
N ALA A 24 7.79 -5.26 20.37
CA ALA A 24 8.00 -4.10 21.22
C ALA A 24 9.26 -4.30 22.06
N LYS A 25 10.05 -3.23 22.21
CA LYS A 25 11.23 -3.24 23.08
C LYS A 25 10.84 -2.99 24.54
N ASN A 26 9.83 -2.16 24.76
CA ASN A 26 9.31 -1.79 26.08
C ASN A 26 7.79 -1.59 25.98
N ASP A 27 7.09 -1.75 27.11
CA ASP A 27 5.63 -1.55 27.22
C ASP A 27 5.17 -0.11 26.95
N GLN A 28 6.09 0.86 26.97
CA GLN A 28 5.83 2.27 26.69
C GLN A 28 6.15 2.67 25.23
N GLU A 29 6.62 1.73 24.41
CA GLU A 29 6.94 2.02 23.01
C GLU A 29 5.66 2.23 22.20
N ASN A 30 5.64 3.27 21.35
CA ASN A 30 4.52 3.48 20.43
C ASN A 30 4.32 2.22 19.55
N PRO A 31 3.13 1.61 19.54
CA PRO A 31 2.89 0.34 18.83
C PRO A 31 3.16 0.41 17.31
N LEU A 32 3.16 1.61 16.72
CA LEU A 32 3.52 1.79 15.31
C LEU A 32 5.01 1.51 15.04
N ALA A 33 5.89 1.74 16.01
CA ALA A 33 7.34 1.60 15.80
C ALA A 33 7.78 0.15 15.53
N PRO A 34 7.37 -0.88 16.29
CA PRO A 34 7.68 -2.27 15.97
C PRO A 34 7.08 -2.72 14.63
N LEU A 35 5.86 -2.26 14.27
CA LEU A 35 5.25 -2.57 12.99
C LEU A 35 6.08 -2.02 11.83
N MET A 36 6.52 -0.76 11.92
CA MET A 36 7.39 -0.12 10.92
C MET A 36 8.75 -0.80 10.81
N ARG A 37 9.33 -1.28 11.92
CA ARG A 37 10.60 -2.05 11.89
C ARG A 37 10.45 -3.33 11.08
N GLY A 38 9.43 -4.14 11.37
CA GLY A 38 9.16 -5.37 10.62
C GLY A 38 8.97 -5.10 9.13
N PHE A 39 8.24 -4.04 8.79
CA PHE A 39 8.03 -3.62 7.41
C PHE A 39 9.34 -3.23 6.71
N ILE A 40 10.17 -2.37 7.32
CA ILE A 40 11.44 -1.91 6.73
C ILE A 40 12.40 -3.10 6.54
N ILE A 41 12.49 -4.01 7.51
CA ILE A 41 13.31 -5.22 7.40
C ILE A 41 12.84 -6.10 6.24
N SER A 42 11.53 -6.31 6.11
CA SER A 42 10.96 -7.06 4.99
C SER A 42 11.28 -6.40 3.64
N ALA A 43 11.16 -5.06 3.56
CA ALA A 43 11.46 -4.30 2.34
C ALA A 43 12.95 -4.42 1.96
N VAL A 44 13.86 -4.25 2.91
CA VAL A 44 15.31 -4.38 2.67
C VAL A 44 15.67 -5.82 2.24
N ALA A 45 15.11 -6.83 2.89
CA ALA A 45 15.32 -8.22 2.50
C ALA A 45 14.80 -8.51 1.09
N ALA A 46 13.64 -7.94 0.73
CA ALA A 46 13.09 -8.05 -0.63
C ALA A 46 13.99 -7.37 -1.67
N MET A 47 14.57 -6.20 -1.37
CA MET A 47 15.52 -5.53 -2.26
C MET A 47 16.75 -6.42 -2.54
N VAL A 48 17.29 -7.05 -1.50
CA VAL A 48 18.44 -7.96 -1.64
C VAL A 48 18.09 -9.18 -2.50
N ILE A 49 16.93 -9.80 -2.25
CA ILE A 49 16.48 -10.96 -3.04
C ILE A 49 16.24 -10.56 -4.51
N PHE A 50 15.55 -9.46 -4.76
CA PHE A 50 15.24 -9.05 -6.14
C PHE A 50 16.51 -8.69 -6.91
N MET A 51 17.44 -7.99 -6.28
CA MET A 51 18.74 -7.70 -6.91
C MET A 51 19.54 -8.98 -7.15
N GLY A 52 19.62 -9.87 -6.15
CA GLY A 52 20.31 -11.15 -6.29
C GLY A 52 19.74 -12.00 -7.42
N LEU A 53 18.43 -12.20 -7.46
CA LEU A 53 17.78 -12.97 -8.53
C LEU A 53 17.97 -12.33 -9.92
N SER A 54 17.96 -11.00 -10.01
CA SER A 54 18.20 -10.29 -11.26
C SER A 54 19.60 -10.54 -11.81
N VAL A 55 20.60 -10.46 -10.95
CA VAL A 55 22.00 -10.69 -11.34
C VAL A 55 22.25 -12.17 -11.67
N PHE A 56 21.80 -13.09 -10.80
CA PHE A 56 22.11 -14.52 -10.96
C PHE A 56 21.27 -15.20 -12.04
N LEU A 57 20.01 -14.81 -12.25
CA LEU A 57 19.08 -15.48 -13.16
C LEU A 57 19.03 -14.84 -14.55
N LEU A 58 18.99 -13.51 -14.58
CA LEU A 58 18.85 -12.75 -15.83
C LEU A 58 20.18 -12.23 -16.37
N ASN A 59 21.21 -12.17 -15.54
CA ASN A 59 22.44 -11.47 -15.85
C ASN A 59 22.20 -9.98 -16.27
N GLU A 60 21.07 -9.41 -15.84
CA GLU A 60 20.58 -8.07 -16.20
C GLU A 60 20.29 -7.26 -14.92
N PRO A 61 21.27 -6.55 -14.35
CA PRO A 61 21.11 -5.81 -13.11
C PRO A 61 20.06 -4.69 -13.20
N LYS A 62 19.78 -4.19 -14.40
CA LYS A 62 18.76 -3.17 -14.61
C LYS A 62 17.35 -3.63 -14.21
N ALA A 63 17.03 -4.93 -14.38
CA ALA A 63 15.76 -5.50 -13.97
C ALA A 63 15.60 -5.48 -12.45
N GLY A 64 16.66 -5.83 -11.72
CA GLY A 64 16.68 -5.72 -10.26
C GLY A 64 16.55 -4.28 -9.79
N LEU A 65 17.25 -3.35 -10.43
CA LEU A 65 17.17 -1.93 -10.12
C LEU A 65 15.76 -1.37 -10.32
N ALA A 66 15.06 -1.75 -11.39
CA ALA A 66 13.67 -1.34 -11.61
C ALA A 66 12.74 -1.85 -10.48
N ALA A 67 12.88 -3.10 -10.07
CA ALA A 67 12.11 -3.66 -8.96
C ALA A 67 12.47 -3.00 -7.61
N VAL A 68 13.74 -2.75 -7.34
CA VAL A 68 14.20 -2.02 -6.14
C VAL A 68 13.65 -0.60 -6.12
N LEU A 69 13.62 0.09 -7.27
CA LEU A 69 13.01 1.42 -7.39
C LEU A 69 11.53 1.39 -6.98
N GLY A 70 10.79 0.35 -7.37
CA GLY A 70 9.42 0.14 -6.91
C GLY A 70 9.30 -0.02 -5.39
N ILE A 71 10.20 -0.77 -4.76
CA ILE A 71 10.21 -0.93 -3.29
C ILE A 71 10.52 0.41 -2.61
N ILE A 72 11.47 1.19 -3.14
CA ILE A 72 11.81 2.53 -2.62
C ILE A 72 10.63 3.48 -2.76
N ALA A 73 9.95 3.48 -3.91
CA ALA A 73 8.75 4.28 -4.12
C ALA A 73 7.66 3.92 -3.12
N MET A 74 7.48 2.63 -2.85
CA MET A 74 6.53 2.15 -1.84
C MET A 74 6.87 2.64 -0.44
N LEU A 75 8.14 2.57 -0.03
CA LEU A 75 8.60 3.16 1.23
C LEU A 75 8.30 4.66 1.28
N GLY A 76 8.54 5.39 0.19
CA GLY A 76 8.22 6.81 0.08
C GLY A 76 6.73 7.09 0.32
N VAL A 77 5.85 6.38 -0.37
CA VAL A 77 4.38 6.51 -0.19
C VAL A 77 3.97 6.22 1.25
N LEU A 78 4.55 5.20 1.87
CA LEU A 78 4.25 4.81 3.24
C LEU A 78 4.67 5.89 4.24
N PHE A 79 5.87 6.49 4.08
CA PHE A 79 6.34 7.58 4.95
C PHE A 79 5.52 8.85 4.76
N ILE A 80 5.13 9.19 3.52
CA ILE A 80 4.24 10.32 3.22
C ILE A 80 2.88 10.10 3.91
N THR A 81 2.27 8.93 3.72
CA THR A 81 0.99 8.61 4.35
C THR A 81 1.08 8.66 5.87
N LYS A 82 2.15 8.10 6.46
CA LYS A 82 2.40 8.18 7.90
C LYS A 82 2.46 9.61 8.39
N TYR A 83 3.14 10.50 7.68
CA TYR A 83 3.24 11.91 8.05
C TYR A 83 1.87 12.61 8.05
N TYR A 84 1.03 12.35 7.05
CA TYR A 84 -0.29 12.98 6.96
C TYR A 84 -1.36 12.35 7.86
N THR A 85 -1.17 11.12 8.33
CA THR A 85 -2.19 10.36 9.09
C THR A 85 -1.75 9.89 10.47
N GLY A 86 -0.45 10.04 10.80
CA GLY A 86 0.10 9.55 12.06
C GLY A 86 -0.34 10.39 13.27
N PRO A 87 -0.68 9.75 14.40
CA PRO A 87 -1.06 10.46 15.62
C PRO A 87 0.10 11.35 16.09
N GLY A 88 -0.23 12.61 16.38
CA GLY A 88 0.74 13.60 16.85
C GLY A 88 1.55 14.31 15.76
N GLU A 89 1.39 13.95 14.49
CA GLU A 89 2.01 14.66 13.36
C GLU A 89 1.34 16.03 13.12
N LYS A 90 2.09 16.93 12.47
CA LYS A 90 1.66 18.31 12.24
C LYS A 90 0.30 18.42 11.53
N PRO A 91 0.03 17.68 10.41
CA PRO A 91 -1.25 17.77 9.70
C PRO A 91 -2.45 17.39 10.59
N ILE A 92 -2.30 16.33 11.40
CA ILE A 92 -3.38 15.91 12.33
C ILE A 92 -3.63 16.93 13.41
N ARG A 93 -2.57 17.57 13.93
CA ARG A 93 -2.74 18.66 14.91
C ARG A 93 -3.45 19.89 14.32
N GLU A 94 -3.24 20.19 13.05
CA GLU A 94 -3.95 21.28 12.35
C GLU A 94 -5.44 20.97 12.23
N ILE A 95 -5.83 19.74 11.86
CA ILE A 95 -7.24 19.31 11.85
C ILE A 95 -7.85 19.38 13.25
N ALA A 96 -7.15 18.88 14.26
CA ALA A 96 -7.61 18.92 15.64
C ALA A 96 -7.82 20.35 16.12
N LYS A 97 -6.94 21.29 15.77
CA LYS A 97 -7.09 22.72 16.07
C LYS A 97 -8.26 23.33 15.30
N ALA A 98 -8.45 23.00 14.03
CA ALA A 98 -9.57 23.48 13.23
C ALA A 98 -10.92 22.99 13.78
N SER A 99 -10.98 21.79 14.34
CA SER A 99 -12.22 21.25 14.93
C SER A 99 -12.72 22.04 16.13
N THR A 100 -11.84 22.77 16.85
CA THR A 100 -12.25 23.65 17.96
C THR A 100 -12.94 24.94 17.50
N THR A 101 -12.77 25.31 16.23
CA THR A 101 -13.33 26.55 15.67
C THR A 101 -14.69 26.34 15.00
N GLY A 102 -15.05 25.09 14.67
CA GLY A 102 -16.35 24.74 14.12
C GLY A 102 -16.29 23.65 13.06
N ALA A 103 -17.45 23.08 12.72
CA ALA A 103 -17.58 21.99 11.76
C ALA A 103 -17.14 22.38 10.34
N GLY A 104 -17.48 23.59 9.89
CA GLY A 104 -17.12 24.09 8.56
C GLY A 104 -15.60 24.21 8.37
N THR A 105 -14.90 24.80 9.33
CA THR A 105 -13.44 24.94 9.31
C THR A 105 -12.75 23.58 9.37
N ASN A 106 -13.28 22.63 10.13
CA ASN A 106 -12.75 21.29 10.21
C ASN A 106 -12.83 20.55 8.84
N ILE A 107 -13.97 20.63 8.16
CA ILE A 107 -14.18 20.02 6.84
C ILE A 107 -13.21 20.64 5.82
N ILE A 108 -13.10 21.97 5.77
CA ILE A 108 -12.23 22.67 4.82
C ILE A 108 -10.76 22.31 5.08
N THR A 109 -10.31 22.33 6.33
CA THR A 109 -8.93 21.98 6.69
C THR A 109 -8.62 20.51 6.35
N GLY A 110 -9.56 19.60 6.67
CA GLY A 110 -9.39 18.18 6.35
C GLY A 110 -9.29 17.92 4.83
N LEU A 111 -10.15 18.58 4.04
CA LEU A 111 -10.11 18.48 2.58
C LEU A 111 -8.81 19.07 2.01
N ALA A 112 -8.38 20.24 2.49
CA ALA A 112 -7.15 20.88 2.05
C ALA A 112 -5.92 20.01 2.30
N LEU A 113 -5.78 19.45 3.51
CA LEU A 113 -4.67 18.55 3.86
C LEU A 113 -4.75 17.22 3.09
N GLY A 114 -5.96 16.71 2.85
CA GLY A 114 -6.16 15.54 1.99
C GLY A 114 -5.66 15.77 0.56
N MET A 115 -5.99 16.91 -0.04
CA MET A 115 -5.50 17.30 -1.38
C MET A 115 -3.99 17.54 -1.38
N GLU A 116 -3.45 18.21 -0.36
CA GLU A 116 -2.01 18.43 -0.23
C GLU A 116 -1.23 17.11 -0.17
N SER A 117 -1.73 16.11 0.54
CA SER A 117 -1.09 14.79 0.67
C SER A 117 -0.97 14.01 -0.64
N THR A 118 -1.78 14.35 -1.64
CA THR A 118 -1.73 13.68 -2.96
C THR A 118 -0.51 14.11 -3.77
N ILE A 119 -0.04 15.34 -3.63
CA ILE A 119 1.06 15.90 -4.43
C ILE A 119 2.36 15.08 -4.27
N PRO A 120 2.91 14.91 -3.06
CA PRO A 120 4.15 14.14 -2.90
C PRO A 120 3.97 12.67 -3.28
N THR A 121 2.78 12.10 -3.08
CA THR A 121 2.49 10.72 -3.48
C THR A 121 2.52 10.56 -5.00
N VAL A 122 1.88 11.46 -5.74
CA VAL A 122 1.91 11.46 -7.21
C VAL A 122 3.31 11.62 -7.73
N ILE A 123 4.12 12.52 -7.16
CA ILE A 123 5.53 12.71 -7.56
C ILE A 123 6.31 11.41 -7.40
N VAL A 124 6.18 10.71 -6.27
CA VAL A 124 6.87 9.44 -6.03
C VAL A 124 6.46 8.37 -7.04
N VAL A 125 5.16 8.26 -7.33
CA VAL A 125 4.62 7.31 -8.33
C VAL A 125 5.15 7.64 -9.73
N CYS A 126 5.12 8.91 -10.15
CA CYS A 126 5.66 9.35 -11.43
C CYS A 126 7.17 9.04 -11.55
N LEU A 127 7.95 9.28 -10.50
CA LEU A 127 9.38 8.95 -10.48
C LEU A 127 9.62 7.44 -10.60
N ALA A 128 8.78 6.61 -9.98
CA ALA A 128 8.87 5.17 -10.12
C ALA A 128 8.57 4.70 -11.55
N ILE A 129 7.55 5.27 -12.18
CA ILE A 129 7.16 4.95 -13.57
C ILE A 129 8.28 5.39 -14.53
N LEU A 130 8.71 6.64 -14.45
CA LEU A 130 9.76 7.19 -15.31
C LEU A 130 11.08 6.47 -15.12
N GLY A 131 11.48 6.21 -13.87
CA GLY A 131 12.70 5.47 -13.56
C GLY A 131 12.66 4.01 -14.05
N GLY A 132 11.54 3.31 -13.87
CA GLY A 132 11.34 1.99 -14.43
C GLY A 132 11.44 1.99 -15.96
N TYR A 133 10.77 2.93 -16.61
CA TYR A 133 10.80 3.07 -18.06
C TYR A 133 12.20 3.35 -18.60
N THR A 134 12.95 4.26 -18.00
CA THR A 134 14.31 4.60 -18.46
C THR A 134 15.32 3.48 -18.29
N LEU A 135 15.08 2.53 -17.36
CA LEU A 135 15.96 1.39 -17.15
C LEU A 135 15.77 0.30 -18.21
N ILE A 136 14.53 -0.12 -18.49
CA ILE A 136 14.22 -1.26 -19.36
C ILE A 136 12.90 -1.05 -20.14
N GLY A 137 12.48 0.17 -20.39
CA GLY A 137 11.21 0.45 -21.09
C GLY A 137 9.99 -0.01 -20.27
N PHE A 138 8.92 -0.42 -20.95
CA PHE A 138 7.67 -0.85 -20.32
C PHE A 138 7.81 -2.02 -19.36
N TYR A 139 8.68 -2.96 -19.64
CA TYR A 139 8.97 -4.06 -18.73
C TYR A 139 9.53 -3.56 -17.39
N GLY A 140 10.27 -2.45 -17.40
CA GLY A 140 10.75 -1.79 -16.18
C GLY A 140 9.63 -1.22 -15.33
N ILE A 141 8.57 -0.67 -15.94
CA ILE A 141 7.38 -0.21 -15.20
C ILE A 141 6.69 -1.40 -14.52
N ALA A 142 6.52 -2.52 -15.23
CA ALA A 142 5.96 -3.75 -14.65
C ALA A 142 6.79 -4.26 -13.47
N LEU A 143 8.12 -4.24 -13.59
CA LEU A 143 9.02 -4.65 -12.52
C LEU A 143 8.98 -3.70 -11.33
N ALA A 144 8.86 -2.38 -11.56
CA ALA A 144 8.66 -1.40 -10.50
C ALA A 144 7.33 -1.65 -9.77
N GLY A 145 6.25 -1.88 -10.51
CA GLY A 145 4.95 -2.26 -9.92
C GLY A 145 5.03 -3.56 -9.10
N MET A 146 5.72 -4.57 -9.63
CA MET A 146 5.99 -5.81 -8.90
C MET A 146 6.82 -5.55 -7.63
N GLY A 147 7.80 -4.67 -7.69
CA GLY A 147 8.61 -4.23 -6.56
C GLY A 147 7.77 -3.54 -5.49
N MET A 148 6.89 -2.62 -5.87
CA MET A 148 5.94 -1.98 -4.93
C MET A 148 5.12 -3.01 -4.18
N LEU A 149 4.73 -4.10 -4.82
CA LEU A 149 3.95 -5.18 -4.23
C LEU A 149 4.78 -6.20 -3.45
N ALA A 150 6.10 -6.06 -3.36
CA ALA A 150 6.97 -7.04 -2.68
C ALA A 150 6.61 -7.23 -1.19
N THR A 151 6.19 -6.17 -0.53
CA THR A 151 5.85 -6.17 0.91
C THR A 151 4.37 -6.39 1.20
N THR A 152 3.58 -6.83 0.20
CA THR A 152 2.12 -7.02 0.34
C THR A 152 1.75 -7.91 1.53
N GLY A 153 2.50 -8.99 1.78
CA GLY A 153 2.19 -9.90 2.89
C GLY A 153 2.17 -9.21 4.25
N ILE A 154 3.19 -8.43 4.57
CA ILE A 154 3.25 -7.71 5.85
C ILE A 154 2.26 -6.53 5.88
N ILE A 155 2.03 -5.86 4.75
CA ILE A 155 1.06 -4.76 4.66
C ILE A 155 -0.37 -5.27 4.89
N MET A 156 -0.76 -6.40 4.30
CA MET A 156 -2.07 -6.99 4.53
C MET A 156 -2.26 -7.43 5.98
N SER A 157 -1.20 -7.89 6.64
CA SER A 157 -1.23 -8.17 8.08
C SER A 157 -1.45 -6.91 8.92
N LEU A 158 -0.88 -5.77 8.50
CA LEU A 158 -1.14 -4.46 9.14
C LEU A 158 -2.57 -3.97 8.92
N ASP A 159 -3.16 -4.27 7.76
CA ASP A 159 -4.54 -3.89 7.45
C ASP A 159 -5.54 -4.62 8.35
N THR A 160 -5.35 -5.92 8.55
CA THR A 160 -6.21 -6.71 9.45
C THR A 160 -6.06 -6.33 10.92
N PHE A 161 -4.92 -5.81 11.34
CA PHE A 161 -4.69 -5.32 12.71
C PHE A 161 -5.65 -4.18 13.07
N GLY A 162 -5.89 -3.22 12.14
CA GLY A 162 -6.72 -2.06 12.37
C GLY A 162 -8.14 -2.38 12.86
N PRO A 163 -8.94 -3.19 12.13
CA PRO A 163 -10.27 -3.61 12.59
C PRO A 163 -10.28 -4.40 13.89
N ILE A 164 -9.23 -5.17 14.17
CA ILE A 164 -9.13 -5.92 15.42
C ILE A 164 -8.94 -4.96 16.60
N ALA A 165 -8.05 -3.97 16.47
CA ALA A 165 -7.79 -2.97 17.49
C ALA A 165 -9.03 -2.10 17.76
N ASP A 166 -9.72 -1.66 16.70
CA ASP A 166 -10.96 -0.89 16.75
C ASP A 166 -12.08 -1.64 17.49
N ASN A 167 -12.29 -2.92 17.15
CA ASN A 167 -13.25 -3.77 17.85
C ASN A 167 -12.87 -3.98 19.34
N ALA A 168 -11.58 -4.18 19.62
CA ALA A 168 -11.12 -4.35 21.00
C ALA A 168 -11.37 -3.09 21.85
N GLN A 169 -11.13 -1.89 21.29
CA GLN A 169 -11.45 -0.62 21.94
C GLN A 169 -12.96 -0.49 22.16
N GLY A 170 -13.79 -0.76 21.14
CA GLY A 170 -15.25 -0.70 21.26
C GLY A 170 -15.80 -1.64 22.34
N ILE A 171 -15.28 -2.86 22.45
CA ILE A 171 -15.65 -3.81 23.51
C ILE A 171 -15.24 -3.28 24.90
N ALA A 172 -14.03 -2.71 25.01
CA ALA A 172 -13.57 -2.12 26.26
C ALA A 172 -14.45 -0.95 26.72
N GLU A 173 -14.82 -0.06 25.80
CA GLU A 173 -15.72 1.08 26.09
C GLU A 173 -17.13 0.61 26.49
N MET A 174 -17.73 -0.32 25.74
CA MET A 174 -19.03 -0.89 26.05
C MET A 174 -19.04 -1.68 27.38
N GLY A 175 -17.91 -2.29 27.73
CA GLY A 175 -17.69 -2.97 29.01
C GLY A 175 -17.42 -2.04 30.19
N GLY A 176 -17.41 -0.72 29.97
CA GLY A 176 -17.17 0.28 31.01
C GLY A 176 -15.69 0.46 31.39
N LEU A 177 -14.76 -0.12 30.65
CA LEU A 177 -13.31 0.02 30.86
C LEU A 177 -12.80 1.35 30.29
N THR A 178 -13.34 2.47 30.77
CA THR A 178 -13.02 3.83 30.28
C THR A 178 -11.82 4.48 30.99
N LYS A 179 -11.26 3.83 31.99
CA LYS A 179 -10.16 4.35 32.81
C LYS A 179 -9.14 3.27 33.10
N GLY A 180 -7.88 3.68 33.37
CA GLY A 180 -6.80 2.79 33.76
C GLY A 180 -5.93 2.34 32.58
N THR A 181 -5.03 1.39 32.86
CA THR A 181 -4.01 0.92 31.88
C THR A 181 -4.65 0.23 30.68
N ALA A 182 -5.70 -0.56 30.89
CA ALA A 182 -6.38 -1.26 29.79
C ALA A 182 -7.01 -0.28 28.78
N ALA A 183 -7.73 0.73 29.25
CA ALA A 183 -8.30 1.76 28.40
C ALA A 183 -7.25 2.53 27.60
N LYS A 184 -6.11 2.85 28.25
CA LYS A 184 -4.99 3.50 27.56
C LYS A 184 -4.40 2.62 26.46
N VAL A 185 -4.12 1.36 26.77
CA VAL A 185 -3.51 0.42 25.81
C VAL A 185 -4.41 0.17 24.62
N THR A 186 -5.71 -0.08 24.84
CA THR A 186 -6.66 -0.30 23.75
C THR A 186 -6.83 0.97 22.90
N GLY A 187 -6.87 2.16 23.51
CA GLY A 187 -6.93 3.44 22.80
C GLY A 187 -5.67 3.73 21.97
N ASP A 188 -4.48 3.45 22.51
CA ASP A 188 -3.22 3.60 21.78
C ASP A 188 -3.15 2.63 20.58
N LEU A 189 -3.63 1.39 20.76
CA LEU A 189 -3.69 0.39 19.70
C LEU A 189 -4.71 0.78 18.61
N ASP A 190 -5.86 1.31 18.98
CA ASP A 190 -6.86 1.80 18.02
C ASP A 190 -6.33 2.97 17.19
N ALA A 191 -5.69 3.95 17.83
CA ALA A 191 -5.08 5.08 17.13
C ALA A 191 -4.03 4.63 16.10
N VAL A 192 -3.23 3.60 16.42
CA VAL A 192 -2.28 2.98 15.49
C VAL A 192 -3.01 2.18 14.42
N GLY A 193 -4.08 1.48 14.77
CA GLY A 193 -4.94 0.76 13.83
C GLY A 193 -5.52 1.66 12.75
N ASN A 194 -5.97 2.86 13.11
CA ASN A 194 -6.46 3.85 12.17
C ASN A 194 -5.36 4.37 11.23
N THR A 195 -4.13 4.53 11.73
CA THR A 195 -2.96 4.89 10.91
C THR A 195 -2.61 3.76 9.94
N THR A 196 -2.60 2.50 10.38
CA THR A 196 -2.30 1.36 9.51
C THR A 196 -3.33 1.18 8.40
N LYS A 197 -4.63 1.39 8.67
CA LYS A 197 -5.69 1.44 7.65
C LYS A 197 -5.40 2.49 6.56
N ALA A 198 -4.89 3.67 6.93
CA ALA A 198 -4.51 4.70 5.96
C ALA A 198 -3.27 4.30 5.14
N LEU A 199 -2.26 3.71 5.79
CA LEU A 199 -1.04 3.22 5.14
C LEU A 199 -1.35 2.17 4.07
N THR A 200 -2.23 1.22 4.36
CA THR A 200 -2.61 0.16 3.42
C THR A 200 -3.41 0.68 2.24
N LYS A 201 -4.26 1.69 2.43
CA LYS A 201 -4.96 2.38 1.33
C LYS A 201 -3.98 3.13 0.41
N GLY A 202 -3.04 3.87 0.98
CA GLY A 202 -1.99 4.56 0.21
C GLY A 202 -1.17 3.56 -0.64
N PHE A 203 -0.81 2.42 -0.06
CA PHE A 203 -0.17 1.32 -0.76
C PHE A 203 -1.00 0.80 -1.94
N ALA A 204 -2.26 0.48 -1.70
CA ALA A 204 -3.15 -0.09 -2.72
C ALA A 204 -3.34 0.86 -3.90
N ILE A 205 -3.58 2.16 -3.63
CA ILE A 205 -3.81 3.17 -4.66
C ILE A 205 -2.54 3.41 -5.48
N ALA A 206 -1.39 3.58 -4.83
CA ALA A 206 -0.14 3.84 -5.53
C ALA A 206 0.30 2.66 -6.41
N SER A 207 0.19 1.43 -5.92
CA SER A 207 0.52 0.24 -6.72
C SER A 207 -0.45 0.03 -7.88
N ALA A 208 -1.75 0.31 -7.69
CA ALA A 208 -2.75 0.26 -8.75
C ALA A 208 -2.49 1.31 -9.84
N ALA A 209 -2.04 2.51 -9.48
CA ALA A 209 -1.69 3.54 -10.45
C ALA A 209 -0.53 3.11 -11.37
N VAL A 210 0.53 2.51 -10.80
CA VAL A 210 1.66 1.97 -11.60
C VAL A 210 1.19 0.82 -12.50
N ALA A 211 0.36 -0.07 -11.98
CA ALA A 211 -0.20 -1.18 -12.77
C ALA A 211 -1.07 -0.67 -13.92
N ALA A 212 -1.92 0.32 -13.68
CA ALA A 212 -2.78 0.92 -14.71
C ALA A 212 -1.94 1.52 -15.84
N CYS A 213 -0.88 2.27 -15.54
CA CYS A 213 0.02 2.83 -16.55
C CYS A 213 0.67 1.76 -17.43
N PHE A 214 1.07 0.62 -16.83
CA PHE A 214 1.61 -0.51 -17.59
C PHE A 214 0.57 -1.13 -18.52
N PHE A 215 -0.65 -1.39 -18.03
CA PHE A 215 -1.70 -2.05 -18.83
C PHE A 215 -2.26 -1.17 -19.95
N THR A 216 -2.37 0.14 -19.74
CA THR A 216 -2.91 1.05 -20.74
C THR A 216 -2.03 1.07 -21.99
N ASP A 217 -0.72 1.10 -21.81
CA ASP A 217 0.20 1.20 -22.93
C ASP A 217 0.41 -0.13 -23.67
N THR A 218 0.43 -1.27 -22.95
CA THR A 218 0.46 -2.59 -23.61
C THR A 218 -0.78 -2.81 -24.48
N SER A 219 -1.95 -2.29 -24.10
CA SER A 219 -3.19 -2.42 -24.89
C SER A 219 -3.16 -1.61 -26.17
N GLU A 220 -2.48 -0.46 -26.22
CA GLU A 220 -2.31 0.32 -27.46
C GLU A 220 -1.30 -0.33 -28.42
N ASN A 221 -0.22 -0.88 -27.91
CA ASN A 221 0.78 -1.57 -28.72
C ASN A 221 0.29 -2.91 -29.29
N GLU A 222 -0.59 -3.65 -28.59
CA GLU A 222 -1.22 -4.87 -29.11
C GLU A 222 -2.27 -4.59 -30.19
N LYS A 223 -3.00 -3.48 -30.16
CA LYS A 223 -3.91 -3.08 -31.23
C LYS A 223 -3.22 -2.89 -32.58
N VAL A 224 -1.91 -2.62 -32.56
CA VAL A 224 -1.08 -2.50 -33.77
C VAL A 224 -0.56 -3.85 -34.28
N SER A 225 -0.48 -4.89 -33.43
CA SER A 225 0.21 -6.13 -33.78
C SER A 225 -0.61 -7.42 -33.76
N SER A 226 -1.86 -7.45 -33.26
CA SER A 226 -2.67 -8.69 -33.25
C SER A 226 -4.17 -8.47 -33.10
N PRO A 227 -5.01 -9.09 -33.98
CA PRO A 227 -6.47 -8.93 -33.95
C PRO A 227 -7.23 -9.79 -32.95
N SER A 228 -6.61 -10.48 -32.02
CA SER A 228 -7.27 -11.58 -31.29
C SER A 228 -7.07 -11.68 -29.77
N PHE A 229 -6.75 -10.60 -29.04
CA PHE A 229 -6.69 -10.68 -27.57
C PHE A 229 -7.69 -9.74 -26.89
N HIS A 230 -8.92 -10.23 -26.67
CA HIS A 230 -10.02 -9.56 -25.99
C HIS A 230 -10.15 -9.92 -24.50
N ALA A 231 -9.07 -10.01 -23.72
CA ALA A 231 -9.17 -10.44 -22.34
C ALA A 231 -9.17 -9.38 -21.23
N PRO A 232 -8.75 -8.11 -21.39
CA PRO A 232 -8.77 -7.14 -20.27
C PRO A 232 -10.05 -6.33 -20.12
N ALA A 233 -10.88 -6.20 -21.16
CA ALA A 233 -12.08 -5.35 -21.12
C ALA A 233 -13.12 -5.81 -20.08
N LEU A 234 -13.24 -7.10 -19.83
CA LEU A 234 -14.20 -7.67 -18.87
C LEU A 234 -13.94 -7.28 -17.40
N TRP A 235 -12.70 -6.99 -17.02
CA TRP A 235 -12.38 -6.57 -15.65
C TRP A 235 -12.57 -5.08 -15.42
N MET A 236 -12.39 -4.25 -16.45
CA MET A 236 -12.61 -2.82 -16.37
C MET A 236 -14.11 -2.47 -16.33
N ASP A 237 -14.93 -3.18 -17.08
CA ASP A 237 -16.39 -2.97 -17.09
C ASP A 237 -17.04 -3.36 -15.75
N CYS A 238 -16.48 -4.34 -15.02
CA CYS A 238 -16.94 -4.67 -13.68
C CYS A 238 -16.51 -3.66 -12.60
N ALA A 239 -15.39 -2.97 -12.77
CA ALA A 239 -14.86 -2.03 -11.77
C ALA A 239 -15.45 -0.61 -11.89
N VAL A 240 -15.98 -0.23 -13.05
CA VAL A 240 -16.49 1.12 -13.34
C VAL A 240 -18.01 1.21 -13.38
N SER A 241 -18.73 0.10 -13.29
CA SER A 241 -20.20 0.11 -13.29
C SER A 241 -20.78 0.62 -11.96
N PRO A 242 -21.49 1.74 -11.92
CA PRO A 242 -22.10 2.28 -10.69
C PRO A 242 -23.30 1.47 -10.16
N ASN A 243 -23.64 0.32 -10.76
CA ASN A 243 -24.81 -0.49 -10.40
C ASN A 243 -24.44 -1.85 -9.80
N LEU A 244 -23.62 -1.86 -8.74
CA LEU A 244 -23.27 -3.10 -8.00
C LEU A 244 -24.43 -3.67 -7.17
N ALA A 245 -25.61 -3.05 -7.20
CA ALA A 245 -26.77 -3.50 -6.42
C ALA A 245 -27.72 -4.46 -7.19
N THR A 246 -27.51 -4.71 -8.48
CA THR A 246 -28.44 -5.50 -9.30
C THR A 246 -27.85 -6.73 -10.01
N SER A 247 -26.58 -7.05 -9.82
CA SER A 247 -25.92 -8.16 -10.53
C SER A 247 -25.73 -9.44 -9.72
N LEU A 248 -26.64 -9.75 -8.80
CA LEU A 248 -26.78 -11.12 -8.22
C LEU A 248 -27.70 -12.02 -9.08
N ILE A 249 -27.67 -11.82 -10.40
CA ILE A 249 -28.35 -12.72 -11.33
C ILE A 249 -27.30 -13.58 -12.04
N PRO A 250 -27.36 -14.90 -11.94
CA PRO A 250 -26.39 -15.78 -12.58
C PRO A 250 -26.50 -15.67 -14.10
N CYS A 251 -25.35 -15.52 -14.74
CA CYS A 251 -25.19 -15.57 -16.19
C CYS A 251 -25.62 -16.97 -16.69
N GLY A 252 -26.88 -17.14 -17.00
CA GLY A 252 -27.47 -18.34 -17.58
C GLY A 252 -27.43 -18.24 -19.10
N ARG A 253 -26.77 -19.18 -19.70
CA ARG A 253 -26.86 -19.75 -21.05
C ARG A 253 -27.86 -19.07 -22.00
N SER A 254 -27.38 -18.68 -23.14
CA SER A 254 -28.16 -18.60 -24.37
C SER A 254 -27.76 -19.74 -25.33
N PRO A 255 -28.72 -20.25 -26.12
CA PRO A 255 -28.58 -21.42 -26.99
C PRO A 255 -27.62 -21.21 -28.18
#